data_d580d2ee4aa772c5c4a408c4395b2b03
#
_entry.id   d580d2ee4aa772c5c4a408c4395b2b03
#
_cell.length_a   1.000
_cell.length_b   1.000
_cell.length_c   1.000
_cell.angle_alpha   90.00
_cell.angle_beta   90.00
_cell.angle_gamma   90.00
#
_symmetry.space_group_name_H-M   'P 1'
#
loop_
_entity.id
_entity.type
_entity.pdbx_description
1 polymer ?
#
loop_
_entity_poly.entity_id
_entity_poly.type
_entity_poly.pdbx_seq_one_letter_code
_entity_poly.pdbx_strand_id
1 'polypeptide(L)'
;RVLPEKTNHFVIEQISSEHGKDVFEIAISENGKIVLRGNNELSVAMAFNRYLRDVAHVSYDWFSVSPLQIKGELPLPISTIRMACSAQERFFNNTCTFGYTFPFWNWERWEKFIDWLAMNGVNRPLMLAGQEKVWLNVWQSFGLKKEDIQAYFSGPAHLPWHRMANLDKWGGPLPVSYIEGQYRLQKKILARCRELSMKPVLPAFAGHVPEQLKQVY
;
A
#
# COMPACT_ATOMS: atom_id res chain seq x y z
N ARG A 1 -7.18 -14.46 -1.83
CA ARG A 1 -6.68 -14.19 -0.46
C ARG A 1 -7.81 -13.77 0.49
N VAL A 2 -8.71 -12.88 0.08
CA VAL A 2 -9.80 -12.39 0.94
C VAL A 2 -10.85 -13.45 1.19
N LEU A 3 -11.29 -14.15 0.13
CA LEU A 3 -12.22 -15.27 0.18
C LEU A 3 -11.73 -16.44 -0.71
N PRO A 4 -10.66 -17.15 -0.31
CA PRO A 4 -10.03 -18.14 -1.15
C PRO A 4 -10.97 -19.32 -1.49
N GLU A 5 -11.84 -19.72 -0.57
CA GLU A 5 -12.77 -20.84 -0.74
C GLU A 5 -13.95 -20.51 -1.67
N LYS A 6 -14.16 -19.25 -2.01
CA LYS A 6 -15.29 -18.77 -2.81
C LYS A 6 -14.89 -18.26 -4.20
N THR A 7 -13.64 -18.43 -4.61
CA THR A 7 -13.13 -17.88 -5.88
C THR A 7 -13.91 -18.33 -7.10
N ASN A 8 -14.39 -19.56 -7.11
CA ASN A 8 -15.15 -20.13 -8.23
C ASN A 8 -16.54 -19.50 -8.45
N HIS A 9 -17.02 -18.71 -7.51
CA HIS A 9 -18.29 -17.99 -7.63
C HIS A 9 -18.16 -16.66 -8.36
N PHE A 10 -16.93 -16.21 -8.63
CA PHE A 10 -16.67 -14.93 -9.27
C PHE A 10 -16.15 -15.12 -10.70
N VAL A 11 -16.55 -14.20 -11.57
CA VAL A 11 -15.99 -14.01 -12.91
C VAL A 11 -15.43 -12.57 -12.97
N ILE A 12 -14.26 -12.40 -13.54
CA ILE A 12 -13.63 -11.10 -13.72
C ILE A 12 -13.63 -10.77 -15.21
N GLU A 13 -14.12 -9.58 -15.54
CA GLU A 13 -14.18 -9.09 -16.91
C GLU A 13 -13.62 -7.65 -16.99
N GLN A 14 -13.03 -7.31 -18.12
CA GLN A 14 -12.52 -5.98 -18.37
C GLN A 14 -13.56 -5.12 -19.07
N ILE A 15 -13.64 -3.84 -18.68
CA ILE A 15 -14.47 -2.82 -19.33
C ILE A 15 -13.62 -1.57 -19.64
N SER A 16 -14.15 -0.67 -20.45
CA SER A 16 -13.49 0.58 -20.77
C SER A 16 -13.57 1.59 -19.62
N SER A 17 -12.54 2.43 -19.50
CA SER A 17 -12.59 3.59 -18.58
C SER A 17 -13.56 4.66 -19.10
N GLU A 18 -14.06 5.49 -18.18
CA GLU A 18 -14.87 6.67 -18.51
C GLU A 18 -14.09 7.95 -18.19
N HIS A 19 -13.78 8.73 -19.21
CA HIS A 19 -13.05 10.00 -19.05
C HIS A 19 -11.73 9.85 -18.23
N GLY A 20 -11.03 8.73 -18.40
CA GLY A 20 -9.79 8.44 -17.67
C GLY A 20 -9.97 8.11 -16.18
N LYS A 21 -11.20 7.88 -15.72
CA LYS A 21 -11.54 7.51 -14.35
C LYS A 21 -11.66 6.00 -14.20
N ASP A 22 -11.51 5.54 -12.97
CA ASP A 22 -11.76 4.14 -12.62
C ASP A 22 -13.27 3.88 -12.59
N VAL A 23 -13.67 2.82 -13.28
CA VAL A 23 -15.07 2.39 -13.41
C VAL A 23 -15.15 0.91 -13.07
N PHE A 24 -16.21 0.53 -12.35
CA PHE A 24 -16.49 -0.86 -12.08
C PHE A 24 -17.98 -1.20 -12.20
N GLU A 25 -18.25 -2.48 -12.43
CA GLU A 25 -19.60 -3.05 -12.39
C GLU A 25 -19.63 -4.34 -11.58
N ILE A 26 -20.78 -4.61 -10.99
CA ILE A 26 -21.13 -5.86 -10.34
C ILE A 26 -22.44 -6.34 -10.98
N ALA A 27 -22.41 -7.57 -11.54
CA ALA A 27 -23.56 -8.15 -12.24
C ALA A 27 -23.68 -9.64 -11.93
N ILE A 28 -24.66 -10.29 -12.52
CA ILE A 28 -24.84 -11.75 -12.51
C ILE A 28 -24.64 -12.25 -13.92
N SER A 29 -23.89 -13.34 -14.09
CA SER A 29 -23.80 -14.06 -15.36
C SER A 29 -25.03 -14.95 -15.58
N GLU A 30 -25.23 -15.40 -16.81
CA GLU A 30 -26.28 -16.37 -17.16
C GLU A 30 -26.21 -17.66 -16.32
N ASN A 31 -25.01 -18.04 -15.90
CA ASN A 31 -24.75 -19.24 -15.07
C ASN A 31 -24.84 -18.95 -13.56
N GLY A 32 -25.38 -17.81 -13.14
CA GLY A 32 -25.57 -17.46 -11.73
C GLY A 32 -24.31 -17.09 -10.98
N LYS A 33 -23.20 -16.79 -11.66
CA LYS A 33 -21.97 -16.32 -11.01
C LYS A 33 -21.98 -14.80 -10.85
N ILE A 34 -21.28 -14.31 -9.83
CA ILE A 34 -21.06 -12.89 -9.60
C ILE A 34 -19.98 -12.40 -10.56
N VAL A 35 -20.33 -11.42 -11.40
CA VAL A 35 -19.40 -10.81 -12.35
C VAL A 35 -18.89 -9.51 -11.79
N LEU A 36 -17.56 -9.41 -11.66
CA LEU A 36 -16.86 -8.20 -11.24
C LEU A 36 -16.14 -7.62 -12.47
N ARG A 37 -16.59 -6.47 -12.96
CA ARG A 37 -15.99 -5.77 -14.08
C ARG A 37 -15.21 -4.55 -13.60
N GLY A 38 -14.07 -4.29 -14.22
CA GLY A 38 -13.29 -3.10 -13.98
C GLY A 38 -12.46 -2.71 -15.19
N ASN A 39 -12.09 -1.44 -15.30
CA ASN A 39 -11.18 -0.99 -16.36
C ASN A 39 -9.70 -1.28 -16.05
N ASN A 40 -9.41 -1.66 -14.80
CA ASN A 40 -8.09 -2.10 -14.31
C ASN A 40 -8.26 -2.95 -13.04
N GLU A 41 -7.16 -3.48 -12.51
CA GLU A 41 -7.14 -4.36 -11.33
C GLU A 41 -7.67 -3.66 -10.08
N LEU A 42 -7.37 -2.35 -9.93
CA LEU A 42 -7.89 -1.54 -8.83
C LEU A 42 -9.41 -1.45 -8.87
N SER A 43 -9.97 -1.19 -10.04
CA SER A 43 -11.43 -1.11 -10.23
C SER A 43 -12.12 -2.44 -9.92
N VAL A 44 -11.51 -3.57 -10.28
CA VAL A 44 -12.01 -4.91 -9.90
C VAL A 44 -11.97 -5.11 -8.39
N ALA A 45 -10.89 -4.67 -7.71
CA ALA A 45 -10.81 -4.73 -6.25
C ALA A 45 -11.90 -3.87 -5.59
N MET A 46 -12.19 -2.70 -6.15
CA MET A 46 -13.30 -1.83 -5.69
C MET A 46 -14.67 -2.50 -5.89
N ALA A 47 -14.90 -3.13 -7.05
CA ALA A 47 -16.12 -3.90 -7.31
C ALA A 47 -16.30 -5.00 -6.25
N PHE A 48 -15.22 -5.73 -5.95
CA PHE A 48 -15.26 -6.78 -4.94
C PHE A 48 -15.58 -6.25 -3.54
N ASN A 49 -14.97 -5.14 -3.12
CA ASN A 49 -15.30 -4.49 -1.84
C ASN A 49 -16.75 -4.03 -1.78
N ARG A 50 -17.24 -3.45 -2.89
CA ARG A 50 -18.62 -2.99 -2.99
C ARG A 50 -19.59 -4.15 -2.88
N TYR A 51 -19.30 -5.28 -3.56
CA TYR A 51 -20.06 -6.51 -3.42
C TYR A 51 -20.09 -6.99 -1.96
N LEU A 52 -18.94 -7.07 -1.30
CA LEU A 52 -18.86 -7.52 0.09
C LEU A 52 -19.74 -6.67 1.01
N ARG A 53 -19.69 -5.35 0.89
CA ARG A 53 -20.40 -4.43 1.76
C ARG A 53 -21.90 -4.36 1.49
N ASP A 54 -22.28 -4.19 0.23
CA ASP A 54 -23.65 -3.83 -0.13
C ASP A 54 -24.50 -5.05 -0.46
N VAL A 55 -23.90 -6.16 -0.87
CA VAL A 55 -24.62 -7.38 -1.26
C VAL A 55 -24.44 -8.47 -0.21
N ALA A 56 -23.20 -8.75 0.18
CA ALA A 56 -22.89 -9.79 1.17
C ALA A 56 -22.97 -9.31 2.62
N HIS A 57 -23.09 -7.99 2.86
CA HIS A 57 -23.17 -7.36 4.18
C HIS A 57 -22.03 -7.72 5.13
N VAL A 58 -20.82 -7.86 4.57
CA VAL A 58 -19.59 -8.12 5.32
C VAL A 58 -18.55 -7.04 5.00
N SER A 59 -17.64 -6.80 5.93
CA SER A 59 -16.58 -5.81 5.78
C SER A 59 -15.22 -6.46 5.87
N TYR A 60 -14.33 -6.10 4.94
CA TYR A 60 -12.92 -6.45 4.99
C TYR A 60 -12.15 -5.31 5.64
N ASP A 61 -11.42 -5.60 6.68
CA ASP A 61 -10.54 -4.65 7.34
C ASP A 61 -9.09 -5.17 7.42
N TRP A 62 -8.15 -4.27 7.53
CA TRP A 62 -6.72 -4.60 7.63
C TRP A 62 -6.25 -4.86 9.07
N PHE A 63 -7.10 -4.63 10.09
CA PHE A 63 -6.78 -4.86 11.50
C PHE A 63 -7.03 -6.30 11.92
N SER A 64 -8.10 -6.90 11.43
CA SER A 64 -8.52 -8.25 11.83
C SER A 64 -7.41 -9.27 11.56
N VAL A 65 -7.17 -10.13 12.52
CA VAL A 65 -6.27 -11.29 12.34
C VAL A 65 -7.00 -12.50 11.75
N SER A 66 -8.33 -12.54 11.88
CA SER A 66 -9.14 -13.61 11.34
C SER A 66 -9.40 -13.40 9.84
N PRO A 67 -9.37 -14.46 9.02
CA PRO A 67 -9.83 -14.39 7.64
C PRO A 67 -11.31 -13.99 7.57
N LEU A 68 -11.68 -13.27 6.52
CA LEU A 68 -13.07 -13.00 6.23
C LEU A 68 -13.80 -14.31 5.92
N GLN A 69 -14.95 -14.52 6.55
CA GLN A 69 -15.77 -15.71 6.34
C GLN A 69 -17.20 -15.31 5.97
N ILE A 70 -17.72 -15.94 4.92
CA ILE A 70 -19.13 -15.87 4.55
C ILE A 70 -19.70 -17.28 4.64
N LYS A 71 -20.59 -17.48 5.61
CA LYS A 71 -21.25 -18.78 5.80
C LYS A 71 -22.34 -18.97 4.76
N GLY A 72 -22.46 -20.18 4.25
CA GLY A 72 -23.50 -20.54 3.25
C GLY A 72 -23.16 -20.05 1.83
N GLU A 73 -24.20 -19.83 1.05
CA GLU A 73 -24.10 -19.36 -0.34
C GLU A 73 -23.81 -17.85 -0.37
N LEU A 74 -23.14 -17.42 -1.44
CA LEU A 74 -22.92 -16.00 -1.67
C LEU A 74 -24.20 -15.35 -2.19
N PRO A 75 -24.68 -14.27 -1.57
CA PRO A 75 -25.87 -13.58 -2.07
C PRO A 75 -25.60 -12.95 -3.44
N LEU A 76 -26.62 -12.97 -4.29
CA LEU A 76 -26.55 -12.38 -5.62
C LEU A 76 -27.02 -10.91 -5.58
N PRO A 77 -26.42 -10.01 -6.38
CA PRO A 77 -26.92 -8.65 -6.51
C PRO A 77 -28.31 -8.64 -7.16
N ILE A 78 -29.23 -7.81 -6.65
CA ILE A 78 -30.60 -7.72 -7.19
C ILE A 78 -30.61 -7.10 -8.60
N SER A 79 -29.66 -6.22 -8.88
CA SER A 79 -29.50 -5.54 -10.17
C SER A 79 -28.03 -5.24 -10.43
N THR A 80 -27.68 -4.92 -11.67
CA THR A 80 -26.33 -4.45 -11.99
C THR A 80 -26.01 -3.16 -11.25
N ILE A 81 -24.89 -3.17 -10.53
CA ILE A 81 -24.34 -2.00 -9.85
C ILE A 81 -23.19 -1.48 -10.71
N ARG A 82 -23.26 -0.25 -11.20
CA ARG A 82 -22.19 0.43 -11.94
C ARG A 82 -21.80 1.72 -11.24
N MET A 83 -20.49 1.96 -11.11
CA MET A 83 -19.95 3.18 -10.49
C MET A 83 -18.68 3.63 -11.21
N ALA A 84 -18.59 4.95 -11.42
CA ALA A 84 -17.36 5.63 -11.82
C ALA A 84 -16.83 6.46 -10.65
N CYS A 85 -15.51 6.47 -10.46
CA CYS A 85 -14.89 7.30 -9.43
C CYS A 85 -15.06 8.80 -9.74
N SER A 86 -15.39 9.59 -8.73
CA SER A 86 -15.49 11.04 -8.88
C SER A 86 -14.12 11.69 -9.11
N ALA A 87 -13.08 11.22 -8.40
CA ALA A 87 -11.71 11.72 -8.47
C ALA A 87 -10.79 10.76 -9.25
N GLN A 88 -9.91 11.32 -10.07
CA GLN A 88 -8.89 10.54 -10.78
C GLN A 88 -7.78 10.08 -9.85
N GLU A 89 -7.39 10.90 -8.87
CA GLU A 89 -6.35 10.59 -7.90
C GLU A 89 -6.94 10.51 -6.50
N ARG A 90 -6.64 9.42 -5.81
CA ARG A 90 -7.14 9.12 -4.47
C ARG A 90 -5.94 8.72 -3.61
N PHE A 91 -5.44 9.72 -2.89
CA PHE A 91 -4.27 9.60 -2.02
C PHE A 91 -4.66 9.07 -0.65
N PHE A 92 -3.81 8.23 -0.10
CA PHE A 92 -3.97 7.77 1.28
C PHE A 92 -2.64 7.67 1.98
N ASN A 93 -2.71 8.09 3.20
CA ASN A 93 -1.83 8.07 4.32
C ASN A 93 -0.95 9.32 4.44
N ASN A 94 -0.49 9.56 5.67
CA ASN A 94 0.46 10.61 5.98
C ASN A 94 1.78 10.03 6.49
N THR A 95 2.81 10.86 6.54
CA THR A 95 4.15 10.46 6.95
C THR A 95 4.18 9.94 8.39
N CYS A 96 3.44 10.56 9.32
CA CYS A 96 3.49 10.22 10.74
C CYS A 96 3.02 8.79 11.03
N THR A 97 2.07 8.27 10.27
CA THR A 97 1.55 6.89 10.43
C THR A 97 2.66 5.84 10.35
N PHE A 98 3.71 6.11 9.58
CA PHE A 98 4.88 5.24 9.49
C PHE A 98 5.71 5.16 10.78
N GLY A 99 5.44 5.99 11.80
CA GLY A 99 6.10 5.94 13.11
C GLY A 99 5.33 5.17 14.18
N TYR A 100 4.08 4.82 13.93
CA TYR A 100 3.26 4.17 14.95
C TYR A 100 3.38 2.65 14.93
N THR A 101 2.92 1.98 13.88
CA THR A 101 2.95 0.52 13.78
C THR A 101 3.74 0.01 12.59
N PHE A 102 3.73 0.73 11.48
CA PHE A 102 4.33 0.33 10.20
C PHE A 102 5.83 0.00 10.26
N PRO A 103 6.66 0.61 11.12
CA PRO A 103 8.07 0.27 11.20
C PRO A 103 8.36 -1.20 11.49
N PHE A 104 7.40 -1.89 12.13
CA PHE A 104 7.54 -3.26 12.60
C PHE A 104 6.70 -4.27 11.82
N TRP A 105 6.03 -3.83 10.74
CA TRP A 105 5.21 -4.71 9.93
C TRP A 105 6.06 -5.61 9.04
N ASN A 106 5.68 -6.89 9.03
CA ASN A 106 6.19 -7.88 8.08
C ASN A 106 5.41 -7.79 6.74
N TRP A 107 5.77 -8.66 5.79
CA TRP A 107 5.14 -8.68 4.47
C TRP A 107 3.64 -8.99 4.53
N GLU A 108 3.23 -9.97 5.33
CA GLU A 108 1.82 -10.38 5.43
C GLU A 108 0.93 -9.23 5.89
N ARG A 109 1.44 -8.41 6.80
CA ARG A 109 0.73 -7.23 7.30
C ARG A 109 0.61 -6.14 6.23
N TRP A 110 1.71 -5.90 5.50
CA TRP A 110 1.73 -4.95 4.40
C TRP A 110 0.85 -5.40 3.23
N GLU A 111 0.88 -6.68 2.85
CA GLU A 111 0.07 -7.23 1.77
C GLU A 111 -1.43 -7.04 2.06
N LYS A 112 -1.85 -7.36 3.29
CA LYS A 112 -3.23 -7.17 3.73
C LYS A 112 -3.67 -5.70 3.67
N PHE A 113 -2.79 -4.79 4.10
CA PHE A 113 -3.05 -3.35 4.05
C PHE A 113 -3.14 -2.83 2.62
N ILE A 114 -2.27 -3.27 1.72
CA ILE A 114 -2.30 -2.89 0.30
C ILE A 114 -3.59 -3.39 -0.37
N ASP A 115 -4.01 -4.62 -0.07
CA ASP A 115 -5.28 -5.15 -0.56
C ASP A 115 -6.46 -4.31 -0.07
N TRP A 116 -6.46 -3.92 1.21
CA TRP A 116 -7.48 -3.02 1.75
C TRP A 116 -7.46 -1.64 1.08
N LEU A 117 -6.28 -1.07 0.83
CA LEU A 117 -6.15 0.20 0.10
C LEU A 117 -6.78 0.10 -1.30
N ALA A 118 -6.46 -0.96 -2.04
CA ALA A 118 -7.00 -1.20 -3.38
C ALA A 118 -8.52 -1.37 -3.35
N MET A 119 -9.04 -2.16 -2.42
CA MET A 119 -10.48 -2.37 -2.23
C MET A 119 -11.22 -1.08 -1.88
N ASN A 120 -10.56 -0.13 -1.23
CA ASN A 120 -11.10 1.21 -0.94
C ASN A 120 -10.76 2.26 -2.01
N GLY A 121 -10.19 1.84 -3.14
CA GLY A 121 -9.99 2.68 -4.31
C GLY A 121 -8.80 3.64 -4.22
N VAL A 122 -7.88 3.43 -3.28
CA VAL A 122 -6.66 4.24 -3.19
C VAL A 122 -5.72 3.88 -4.34
N ASN A 123 -5.48 4.82 -5.24
CA ASN A 123 -4.56 4.62 -6.37
C ASN A 123 -3.22 5.35 -6.21
N ARG A 124 -3.08 6.20 -5.18
CA ARG A 124 -1.88 6.97 -4.83
C ARG A 124 -1.48 6.74 -3.36
N PRO A 125 -1.11 5.52 -2.97
CA PRO A 125 -0.68 5.29 -1.60
C PRO A 125 0.71 5.88 -1.34
N LEU A 126 0.91 6.50 -0.17
CA LEU A 126 2.23 6.92 0.29
C LEU A 126 3.03 5.69 0.78
N MET A 127 4.21 5.46 0.22
CA MET A 127 5.05 4.29 0.53
C MET A 127 6.48 4.72 0.87
N LEU A 128 6.78 4.88 2.16
CA LEU A 128 8.06 5.43 2.67
C LEU A 128 9.07 4.38 3.14
N ALA A 129 8.71 3.09 3.15
CA ALA A 129 9.63 2.06 3.63
C ALA A 129 10.92 2.02 2.80
N GLY A 130 12.06 1.79 3.43
CA GLY A 130 13.34 1.59 2.75
C GLY A 130 14.03 2.84 2.20
N GLN A 131 13.53 4.04 2.47
CA GLN A 131 14.16 5.30 2.06
C GLN A 131 15.60 5.43 2.59
N GLU A 132 15.84 4.97 3.80
CA GLU A 132 17.14 5.02 4.48
C GLU A 132 18.23 4.26 3.72
N LYS A 133 17.87 3.21 2.96
CA LYS A 133 18.82 2.51 2.09
C LYS A 133 19.29 3.38 0.92
N VAL A 134 18.39 4.14 0.34
CA VAL A 134 18.73 5.09 -0.74
C VAL A 134 19.68 6.17 -0.19
N TRP A 135 19.32 6.76 0.95
CA TRP A 135 20.17 7.74 1.60
C TRP A 135 21.54 7.20 2.02
N LEU A 136 21.58 6.01 2.59
CA LEU A 136 22.85 5.34 2.94
C LEU A 136 23.76 5.24 1.72
N ASN A 137 23.22 4.76 0.59
CA ASN A 137 23.99 4.59 -0.64
C ASN A 137 24.47 5.95 -1.19
N VAL A 138 23.61 6.95 -1.23
CA VAL A 138 23.94 8.30 -1.73
C VAL A 138 25.02 8.95 -0.87
N TRP A 139 24.86 8.96 0.45
CA TRP A 139 25.85 9.61 1.31
C TRP A 139 27.20 8.86 1.38
N GLN A 140 27.18 7.52 1.23
CA GLN A 140 28.44 6.78 1.04
C GLN A 140 29.13 7.16 -0.28
N SER A 141 28.38 7.43 -1.36
CA SER A 141 28.98 7.90 -2.61
C SER A 141 29.61 9.29 -2.51
N PHE A 142 29.19 10.09 -1.51
CA PHE A 142 29.84 11.35 -1.14
C PHE A 142 30.97 11.20 -0.14
N GLY A 143 31.37 9.97 0.21
CA GLY A 143 32.53 9.71 1.06
C GLY A 143 32.24 9.61 2.56
N LEU A 144 30.99 9.67 3.01
CA LEU A 144 30.66 9.49 4.42
C LEU A 144 30.83 8.03 4.83
N LYS A 145 31.31 7.81 6.05
CA LYS A 145 31.39 6.46 6.62
C LYS A 145 30.01 5.93 6.95
N LYS A 146 29.86 4.64 6.80
CA LYS A 146 28.59 3.95 7.06
C LYS A 146 28.11 4.14 8.49
N GLU A 147 29.02 4.09 9.44
CA GLU A 147 28.77 4.23 10.86
C GLU A 147 28.22 5.62 11.20
N ASP A 148 28.76 6.67 10.59
CA ASP A 148 28.30 8.05 10.76
C ASP A 148 26.88 8.23 10.22
N ILE A 149 26.59 7.63 9.08
CA ILE A 149 25.24 7.65 8.47
C ILE A 149 24.25 6.90 9.35
N GLN A 150 24.62 5.73 9.88
CA GLN A 150 23.76 4.97 10.79
C GLN A 150 23.48 5.75 12.09
N ALA A 151 24.47 6.43 12.64
CA ALA A 151 24.35 7.25 13.83
C ALA A 151 23.51 8.51 13.59
N TYR A 152 23.48 9.03 12.36
CA TYR A 152 22.64 10.14 11.97
C TYR A 152 21.16 9.73 11.88
N PHE A 153 20.84 8.52 11.42
CA PHE A 153 19.47 8.05 11.36
C PHE A 153 18.85 7.90 12.73
N SER A 154 17.58 8.25 12.82
CA SER A 154 16.78 7.97 14.01
C SER A 154 16.35 6.50 14.02
N GLY A 155 16.00 5.97 15.19
CA GLY A 155 15.45 4.63 15.34
C GLY A 155 14.12 4.44 14.62
N PRO A 156 13.68 3.18 14.42
CA PRO A 156 12.54 2.84 13.56
C PRO A 156 11.26 3.64 13.81
N ALA A 157 10.87 3.77 15.08
CA ALA A 157 9.66 4.49 15.46
C ALA A 157 9.73 6.00 15.23
N HIS A 158 10.93 6.56 15.07
CA HIS A 158 11.16 8.00 14.91
C HIS A 158 11.48 8.40 13.45
N LEU A 159 11.58 7.46 12.53
CA LEU A 159 11.91 7.71 11.13
C LEU A 159 10.98 8.69 10.41
N PRO A 160 9.66 8.74 10.65
CA PRO A 160 8.81 9.74 10.03
C PRO A 160 9.25 11.17 10.29
N TRP A 161 9.58 11.47 11.55
CA TRP A 161 10.05 12.80 11.96
C TRP A 161 11.47 13.08 11.45
N HIS A 162 12.31 12.06 11.36
CA HIS A 162 13.61 12.15 10.68
C HIS A 162 13.43 12.51 9.20
N ARG A 163 12.51 11.82 8.49
CA ARG A 163 12.21 12.06 7.06
C ARG A 163 11.64 13.46 6.81
N MET A 164 10.94 14.03 7.80
CA MET A 164 10.42 15.40 7.73
C MET A 164 11.41 16.47 8.20
N ALA A 165 12.66 16.12 8.50
CA ALA A 165 13.71 17.01 9.02
C ALA A 165 13.38 17.64 10.38
N ASN A 166 12.54 17.01 11.20
CA ASN A 166 12.19 17.50 12.53
C ASN A 166 13.20 17.09 13.61
N LEU A 167 13.85 15.94 13.43
CA LEU A 167 14.85 15.41 14.36
C LEU A 167 15.82 14.45 13.65
N ASP A 168 16.99 14.24 14.24
CA ASP A 168 17.97 13.22 13.85
C ASP A 168 18.52 12.48 15.09
N LYS A 169 19.24 11.39 14.89
CA LYS A 169 19.97 10.62 15.94
C LYS A 169 19.08 10.06 17.06
N TRP A 170 17.81 10.35 17.07
CA TRP A 170 16.89 9.99 18.15
C TRP A 170 16.57 8.49 18.14
N GLY A 171 16.91 7.79 19.23
CA GLY A 171 16.66 6.35 19.34
C GLY A 171 17.45 5.48 18.37
N GLY A 172 18.53 6.01 17.79
CA GLY A 172 19.48 5.28 16.95
C GLY A 172 20.66 4.71 17.75
N PRO A 173 21.73 4.22 17.08
CA PRO A 173 21.92 4.15 15.62
C PRO A 173 20.97 3.16 14.94
N LEU A 174 20.59 3.44 13.68
CA LEU A 174 19.71 2.55 12.92
C LEU A 174 20.48 1.32 12.42
N PRO A 175 20.09 0.10 12.79
CA PRO A 175 20.81 -1.10 12.39
C PRO A 175 20.79 -1.34 10.87
N VAL A 176 21.91 -1.79 10.30
CA VAL A 176 22.00 -2.14 8.87
C VAL A 176 20.97 -3.22 8.51
N SER A 177 20.77 -4.21 9.37
CA SER A 177 19.79 -5.27 9.15
C SER A 177 18.38 -4.73 8.96
N TYR A 178 18.01 -3.70 9.72
CA TYR A 178 16.73 -3.00 9.55
C TYR A 178 16.68 -2.26 8.20
N ILE A 179 17.71 -1.47 7.86
CA ILE A 179 17.79 -0.73 6.60
C ILE A 179 17.63 -1.68 5.41
N GLU A 180 18.38 -2.78 5.39
CA GLU A 180 18.31 -3.78 4.32
C GLU A 180 16.99 -4.54 4.31
N GLY A 181 16.42 -4.82 5.48
CA GLY A 181 15.11 -5.46 5.63
C GLY A 181 14.01 -4.59 5.02
N GLN A 182 13.96 -3.31 5.38
CA GLN A 182 12.98 -2.35 4.87
C GLN A 182 13.13 -2.12 3.36
N TYR A 183 14.35 -2.12 2.83
CA TYR A 183 14.57 -2.03 1.39
C TYR A 183 14.02 -3.23 0.62
N ARG A 184 14.25 -4.46 1.12
CA ARG A 184 13.66 -5.68 0.54
C ARG A 184 12.13 -5.67 0.62
N LEU A 185 11.60 -5.23 1.75
CA LEU A 185 10.16 -5.09 1.98
C LEU A 185 9.54 -4.09 1.00
N GLN A 186 10.16 -2.93 0.80
CA GLN A 186 9.68 -1.91 -0.14
C GLN A 186 9.59 -2.43 -1.58
N LYS A 187 10.53 -3.27 -2.01
CA LYS A 187 10.45 -3.90 -3.34
C LYS A 187 9.18 -4.75 -3.49
N LYS A 188 8.82 -5.52 -2.46
CA LYS A 188 7.57 -6.30 -2.45
C LYS A 188 6.34 -5.40 -2.46
N ILE A 189 6.34 -4.34 -1.64
CA ILE A 189 5.26 -3.34 -1.58
C ILE A 189 5.04 -2.73 -2.97
N LEU A 190 6.10 -2.25 -3.62
CA LEU A 190 6.00 -1.63 -4.95
C LEU A 190 5.56 -2.62 -6.03
N ALA A 191 6.01 -3.86 -5.97
CA ALA A 191 5.56 -4.90 -6.89
C ALA A 191 4.06 -5.14 -6.73
N ARG A 192 3.58 -5.28 -5.50
CA ARG A 192 2.15 -5.48 -5.21
C ARG A 192 1.29 -4.29 -5.64
N CYS A 193 1.76 -3.07 -5.42
CA CYS A 193 1.06 -1.88 -5.90
C CYS A 193 0.89 -1.89 -7.43
N ARG A 194 1.94 -2.29 -8.18
CA ARG A 194 1.85 -2.41 -9.65
C ARG A 194 0.85 -3.46 -10.10
N GLU A 195 0.83 -4.64 -9.44
CA GLU A 195 -0.15 -5.70 -9.71
C GLU A 195 -1.60 -5.23 -9.51
N LEU A 196 -1.81 -4.21 -8.71
CA LEU A 196 -3.13 -3.63 -8.42
C LEU A 196 -3.37 -2.29 -9.14
N SER A 197 -2.59 -1.99 -10.18
CA SER A 197 -2.68 -0.74 -10.95
C SER A 197 -2.58 0.53 -10.10
N MET A 198 -1.94 0.44 -8.92
CA MET A 198 -1.69 1.58 -8.05
C MET A 198 -0.37 2.27 -8.45
N LYS A 199 -0.30 3.58 -8.30
CA LYS A 199 0.88 4.41 -8.55
C LYS A 199 1.37 5.01 -7.23
N PRO A 200 2.22 4.30 -6.45
CA PRO A 200 2.63 4.77 -5.13
C PRO A 200 3.36 6.10 -5.20
N VAL A 201 3.12 6.92 -4.18
CA VAL A 201 3.85 8.16 -3.96
C VAL A 201 5.09 7.83 -3.13
N LEU A 202 6.24 8.24 -3.63
CA LEU A 202 7.54 8.06 -2.98
C LEU A 202 8.10 9.42 -2.59
N PRO A 203 8.91 9.49 -1.51
CA PRO A 203 9.54 10.74 -1.13
C PRO A 203 10.60 11.13 -2.15
N ALA A 204 10.75 12.43 -2.34
CA ALA A 204 11.89 13.02 -3.03
C ALA A 204 12.98 13.44 -2.02
N PHE A 205 13.99 14.14 -2.47
CA PHE A 205 15.05 14.68 -1.64
C PHE A 205 14.48 15.72 -0.65
N ALA A 206 14.74 15.53 0.64
CA ALA A 206 14.20 16.38 1.72
C ALA A 206 15.09 17.58 2.07
N GLY A 207 16.32 17.63 1.57
CA GLY A 207 17.24 18.76 1.74
C GLY A 207 18.08 18.74 3.05
N HIS A 208 17.78 17.87 4.01
CA HIS A 208 18.61 17.72 5.21
C HIS A 208 19.65 16.61 5.05
N VAL A 209 20.81 16.80 5.62
CA VAL A 209 21.99 15.92 5.44
C VAL A 209 22.72 15.72 6.75
N PRO A 210 23.50 14.63 6.90
CA PRO A 210 24.38 14.45 8.05
C PRO A 210 25.38 15.60 8.20
N GLU A 211 25.63 16.03 9.44
CA GLU A 211 26.56 17.11 9.75
C GLU A 211 27.97 16.82 9.25
N GLN A 212 28.37 15.55 9.25
CA GLN A 212 29.65 15.07 8.77
C GLN A 212 29.92 15.39 7.30
N LEU A 213 28.89 15.70 6.51
CA LEU A 213 29.06 16.10 5.11
C LEU A 213 29.89 17.38 4.99
N LYS A 214 29.82 18.31 5.98
CA LYS A 214 30.65 19.52 6.05
C LYS A 214 32.15 19.24 6.16
N GLN A 215 32.55 18.02 6.52
CA GLN A 215 33.96 17.62 6.64
C GLN A 215 34.52 17.07 5.33
N VAL A 216 33.66 16.76 4.38
CA VAL A 216 34.00 16.19 3.08
C VAL A 216 33.96 17.25 1.98
N TYR A 217 33.15 18.28 2.15
CA TYR A 217 32.94 19.42 1.26
C TYR A 217 33.05 20.72 2.07
#